data_dcb336c374d4fca77658348299e1487a
#
_entry.id   dcb336c374d4fca77658348299e1487a
#
_cell.length_a   1.000
_cell.length_b   1.000
_cell.length_c   1.000
_cell.angle_alpha   90.00
_cell.angle_beta   90.00
_cell.angle_gamma   90.00
#
_symmetry.space_group_name_H-M   'P 1'
#
loop_
_entity.id
_entity.type
_entity.pdbx_description
1 polymer ?
#
loop_
_entity_poly.entity_id
_entity_poly.type
_entity_poly.pdbx_seq_one_letter_code
_entity_poly.pdbx_strand_id
1 'polypeptide(L)'
;MVMSGGGGDDPRESTGEQESLVLDWSFQNHAAQVLRKGRHAGSNFRRSILDGADLTEGDFSNCDFRRASMYEVDLMKSAFDGADFRGADLRKARLNLSNFRNCKFAGADLRGIRGKYAIWQGSDWWNATLDEGLEKALTKKWPRPTDE
;
A
#
# COMPACT_ATOMS: atom_id res chain seq x y z
N MET A 1 -21.37 -8.89 4.01
CA MET A 1 -20.64 -9.11 4.12
C MET A 1 -20.18 -9.77 4.92
N VAL A 2 -19.87 -10.22 5.15
CA VAL A 2 -19.53 -10.79 5.90
C VAL A 2 -18.51 -11.07 6.22
N MET A 3 -17.98 -11.03 6.70
CA MET A 3 -17.07 -11.16 6.99
C MET A 3 -16.82 -11.80 7.74
N SER A 4 -16.91 -12.09 7.91
CA SER A 4 -16.73 -12.51 8.55
C SER A 4 -16.08 -13.08 9.04
N GLY A 5 -15.90 -12.80 9.33
CA GLY A 5 -14.83 -13.18 9.97
C GLY A 5 -14.80 -14.44 10.61
N GLY A 6 -15.74 -14.88 10.96
CA GLY A 6 -15.73 -16.16 11.60
C GLY A 6 -14.97 -17.23 10.87
N GLY A 7 -14.74 -16.98 9.59
CA GLY A 7 -13.98 -17.93 8.80
C GLY A 7 -12.61 -18.24 9.37
N GLY A 8 -12.04 -17.32 10.13
CA GLY A 8 -10.72 -17.55 10.69
C GLY A 8 -10.60 -18.74 11.59
N ASP A 9 -11.71 -19.27 12.05
CA ASP A 9 -11.70 -20.40 12.95
C ASP A 9 -11.81 -21.74 12.24
N ASP A 10 -11.96 -21.74 10.93
CA ASP A 10 -12.07 -22.98 10.18
C ASP A 10 -10.68 -23.62 10.05
N PRO A 11 -10.50 -24.86 10.54
CA PRO A 11 -9.19 -25.51 10.44
C PRO A 11 -8.65 -25.60 9.04
N ARG A 12 -9.50 -25.62 8.03
CA ARG A 12 -9.04 -25.67 6.64
C ARG A 12 -8.35 -24.40 6.23
N GLU A 13 -8.63 -23.30 6.87
CA GLU A 13 -8.00 -22.04 6.56
C GLU A 13 -6.59 -21.97 7.11
N SER A 14 -6.26 -22.82 8.08
CA SER A 14 -4.92 -22.84 8.63
C SER A 14 -3.90 -23.37 7.64
N THR A 15 -4.34 -23.92 6.51
CA THR A 15 -3.42 -24.38 5.45
C THR A 15 -2.75 -23.23 4.73
N GLY A 16 -3.16 -22.01 5.00
CA GLY A 16 -2.59 -20.84 4.33
C GLY A 16 -3.37 -20.38 3.12
N GLU A 17 -4.38 -21.10 2.73
CA GLU A 17 -5.21 -20.68 1.62
C GLU A 17 -6.37 -19.84 2.14
N GLN A 18 -6.27 -18.55 1.89
CA GLN A 18 -7.34 -17.62 2.25
C GLN A 18 -7.95 -17.10 0.96
N GLU A 19 -9.26 -17.02 0.96
CA GLU A 19 -9.97 -16.44 -0.16
C GLU A 19 -9.71 -14.95 -0.23
N SER A 20 -9.58 -14.45 -1.46
CA SER A 20 -9.51 -13.02 -1.70
C SER A 20 -10.87 -12.40 -1.45
N LEU A 21 -10.88 -11.25 -0.81
CA LEU A 21 -12.09 -10.50 -0.54
C LEU A 21 -11.90 -9.09 -1.08
N VAL A 22 -12.59 -8.79 -2.17
CA VAL A 22 -12.55 -7.44 -2.74
C VAL A 22 -13.45 -6.53 -1.90
N LEU A 23 -12.83 -5.49 -1.35
CA LEU A 23 -13.53 -4.53 -0.51
C LEU A 23 -13.83 -3.26 -1.29
N ASP A 24 -14.94 -2.62 -0.96
CA ASP A 24 -15.18 -1.25 -1.37
C ASP A 24 -15.31 -0.41 -0.12
N TRP A 25 -14.21 0.21 0.27
CA TRP A 25 -14.12 1.10 1.42
C TRP A 25 -13.92 2.56 0.97
N SER A 26 -14.25 2.84 -0.29
CA SER A 26 -14.08 4.19 -0.82
C SER A 26 -14.88 5.20 -0.01
N PHE A 27 -14.27 6.35 0.24
CA PHE A 27 -14.86 7.47 0.98
C PHE A 27 -15.25 7.12 2.42
N GLN A 28 -14.75 6.02 2.98
CA GLN A 28 -15.08 5.58 4.33
C GLN A 28 -13.90 5.80 5.27
N ASN A 29 -14.22 5.94 6.55
CA ASN A 29 -13.19 6.10 7.58
C ASN A 29 -12.91 4.75 8.25
N HIS A 30 -11.70 4.27 8.05
CA HIS A 30 -11.20 3.02 8.63
C HIS A 30 -9.86 3.26 9.32
N ALA A 31 -9.71 4.42 9.96
CA ALA A 31 -8.49 4.74 10.69
C ALA A 31 -8.20 3.66 11.72
N ALA A 32 -6.92 3.30 11.87
CA ALA A 32 -6.45 2.28 12.81
C ALA A 32 -7.03 0.89 12.58
N GLN A 33 -7.72 0.67 11.46
CA GLN A 33 -8.27 -0.64 11.12
C GLN A 33 -7.15 -1.67 10.94
N VAL A 34 -7.40 -2.90 11.38
CA VAL A 34 -6.42 -3.98 11.23
C VAL A 34 -6.83 -4.89 10.08
N LEU A 35 -6.00 -4.89 9.02
CA LEU A 35 -6.18 -5.75 7.86
C LEU A 35 -4.95 -6.65 7.68
N ARG A 36 -4.26 -6.93 8.76
CA ARG A 36 -3.04 -7.72 8.70
C ARG A 36 -3.31 -9.07 8.06
N LYS A 37 -2.41 -9.48 7.14
CA LYS A 37 -2.52 -10.71 6.37
C LYS A 37 -3.77 -10.76 5.49
N GLY A 38 -4.40 -9.62 5.25
CA GLY A 38 -5.57 -9.56 4.40
C GLY A 38 -5.26 -9.86 2.94
N ARG A 39 -6.20 -10.44 2.25
CA ARG A 39 -6.08 -10.75 0.83
C ARG A 39 -7.15 -9.97 0.08
N HIS A 40 -6.79 -8.75 -0.27
CA HIS A 40 -7.76 -7.78 -0.78
C HIS A 40 -7.32 -7.19 -2.14
N ALA A 41 -6.66 -8.00 -2.97
CA ALA A 41 -6.25 -7.53 -4.28
C ALA A 41 -7.44 -6.97 -5.05
N GLY A 42 -7.22 -5.87 -5.76
CA GLY A 42 -8.27 -5.24 -6.57
C GLY A 42 -9.30 -4.44 -5.79
N SER A 43 -9.08 -4.22 -4.50
CA SER A 43 -10.04 -3.50 -3.66
C SER A 43 -10.00 -1.99 -3.90
N ASN A 44 -11.09 -1.33 -3.54
CA ASN A 44 -11.25 0.10 -3.72
C ASN A 44 -11.15 0.81 -2.37
N PHE A 45 -10.04 1.55 -2.18
CA PHE A 45 -9.80 2.38 -1.01
C PHE A 45 -9.71 3.86 -1.38
N ARG A 46 -10.26 4.23 -2.53
CA ARG A 46 -10.18 5.62 -3.00
C ARG A 46 -10.79 6.55 -1.96
N ARG A 47 -10.02 7.59 -1.60
CA ARG A 47 -10.43 8.60 -0.61
C ARG A 47 -10.84 8.01 0.75
N SER A 48 -10.42 6.80 1.03
CA SER A 48 -10.59 6.18 2.34
C SER A 48 -9.65 6.84 3.34
N ILE A 49 -10.03 6.85 4.61
CA ILE A 49 -9.13 7.26 5.68
C ILE A 49 -8.59 5.98 6.32
N LEU A 50 -7.28 5.77 6.15
CA LEU A 50 -6.59 4.60 6.68
C LEU A 50 -5.44 5.00 7.60
N ASP A 51 -5.50 6.19 8.18
CA ASP A 51 -4.45 6.70 9.06
C ASP A 51 -4.20 5.71 10.20
N GLY A 52 -2.94 5.33 10.38
CA GLY A 52 -2.55 4.39 11.43
C GLY A 52 -3.04 2.97 11.24
N ALA A 53 -3.63 2.64 10.10
CA ALA A 53 -4.12 1.27 9.87
C ALA A 53 -2.97 0.29 9.71
N ASP A 54 -3.24 -0.97 9.98
CA ASP A 54 -2.28 -2.07 9.84
C ASP A 54 -2.65 -2.90 8.60
N LEU A 55 -1.88 -2.70 7.52
CA LEU A 55 -2.03 -3.46 6.28
C LEU A 55 -0.81 -4.37 6.06
N THR A 56 -0.20 -4.85 7.14
CA THR A 56 1.01 -5.64 7.04
C THR A 56 0.75 -7.06 6.55
N GLU A 57 1.75 -7.63 5.88
CA GLU A 57 1.77 -9.03 5.46
C GLU A 57 0.59 -9.41 4.57
N GLY A 58 0.02 -8.45 3.87
CA GLY A 58 -1.17 -8.67 3.05
C GLY A 58 -0.92 -8.58 1.55
N ASP A 59 -1.96 -8.87 0.80
CA ASP A 59 -1.97 -8.72 -0.65
C ASP A 59 -2.97 -7.63 -1.02
N PHE A 60 -2.44 -6.51 -1.47
CA PHE A 60 -3.22 -5.35 -1.89
C PHE A 60 -2.85 -4.97 -3.32
N SER A 61 -2.48 -5.98 -4.11
CA SER A 61 -2.12 -5.76 -5.51
C SER A 61 -3.30 -5.15 -6.27
N ASN A 62 -3.00 -4.24 -7.18
CA ASN A 62 -3.99 -3.58 -8.03
C ASN A 62 -5.10 -2.86 -7.27
N CYS A 63 -4.88 -2.51 -6.02
CA CYS A 63 -5.85 -1.75 -5.25
C CYS A 63 -5.84 -0.27 -5.65
N ASP A 64 -6.97 0.37 -5.48
CA ASP A 64 -7.13 1.79 -5.74
C ASP A 64 -7.03 2.55 -4.41
N PHE A 65 -5.89 3.23 -4.20
CA PHE A 65 -5.66 4.07 -3.03
C PHE A 65 -5.64 5.56 -3.41
N ARG A 66 -6.23 5.92 -4.54
CA ARG A 66 -6.18 7.31 -4.99
C ARG A 66 -6.76 8.24 -3.93
N ARG A 67 -5.97 9.26 -3.58
CA ARG A 67 -6.37 10.29 -2.62
C ARG A 67 -6.75 9.75 -1.25
N ALA A 68 -6.33 8.54 -0.92
CA ALA A 68 -6.54 8.00 0.42
C ALA A 68 -5.65 8.73 1.41
N SER A 69 -6.15 8.87 2.64
CA SER A 69 -5.36 9.39 3.74
C SER A 69 -4.73 8.19 4.44
N MET A 70 -3.40 8.12 4.39
CA MET A 70 -2.65 6.97 4.90
C MET A 70 -1.49 7.41 5.78
N TYR A 71 -1.71 8.47 6.55
CA TYR A 71 -0.71 9.02 7.45
C TYR A 71 -0.35 7.98 8.51
N GLU A 72 0.95 7.70 8.66
CA GLU A 72 1.46 6.71 9.60
C GLU A 72 0.89 5.30 9.42
N VAL A 73 0.39 4.98 8.23
CA VAL A 73 -0.09 3.63 7.93
C VAL A 73 1.08 2.65 7.93
N ASP A 74 0.81 1.41 8.33
CA ASP A 74 1.81 0.35 8.29
C ASP A 74 1.54 -0.57 7.10
N LEU A 75 2.43 -0.51 6.10
CA LEU A 75 2.32 -1.29 4.87
C LEU A 75 3.45 -2.32 4.76
N MET A 76 4.11 -2.64 5.86
CA MET A 76 5.30 -3.49 5.80
C MET A 76 5.00 -4.90 5.35
N LYS A 77 5.95 -5.49 4.62
CA LYS A 77 5.90 -6.91 4.22
C LYS A 77 4.67 -7.27 3.41
N SER A 78 4.19 -6.35 2.60
CA SER A 78 2.95 -6.54 1.83
C SER A 78 3.19 -6.36 0.34
N ALA A 79 2.28 -6.88 -0.46
CA ALA A 79 2.31 -6.75 -1.91
C ALA A 79 1.35 -5.64 -2.34
N PHE A 80 1.87 -4.69 -3.10
CA PHE A 80 1.10 -3.60 -3.68
C PHE A 80 1.33 -3.47 -5.18
N ASP A 81 1.73 -4.57 -5.83
CA ASP A 81 2.01 -4.56 -7.26
C ASP A 81 0.84 -3.96 -8.04
N GLY A 82 1.13 -2.95 -8.86
CA GLY A 82 0.11 -2.33 -9.69
C GLY A 82 -0.89 -1.44 -8.98
N ALA A 83 -0.69 -1.18 -7.69
CA ALA A 83 -1.61 -0.32 -6.94
C ALA A 83 -1.50 1.14 -7.38
N ASP A 84 -2.57 1.88 -7.20
CA ASP A 84 -2.66 3.28 -7.59
C ASP A 84 -2.71 4.16 -6.35
N PHE A 85 -1.60 4.86 -6.06
CA PHE A 85 -1.49 5.75 -4.92
C PHE A 85 -1.53 7.24 -5.31
N ARG A 86 -2.05 7.55 -6.50
CA ARG A 86 -2.05 8.96 -6.95
C ARG A 86 -2.80 9.84 -5.96
N GLY A 87 -2.13 10.90 -5.53
CA GLY A 87 -2.71 11.86 -4.60
C GLY A 87 -2.85 11.36 -3.17
N ALA A 88 -2.36 10.17 -2.83
CA ALA A 88 -2.47 9.64 -1.48
C ALA A 88 -1.51 10.35 -0.52
N ASP A 89 -1.92 10.48 0.72
CA ASP A 89 -1.07 11.01 1.78
C ASP A 89 -0.43 9.83 2.53
N LEU A 90 0.84 9.56 2.21
CA LEU A 90 1.59 8.46 2.81
C LEU A 90 2.65 8.97 3.78
N ARG A 91 2.51 10.20 4.27
CA ARG A 91 3.52 10.76 5.17
C ARG A 91 3.72 9.84 6.38
N LYS A 92 4.98 9.60 6.70
CA LYS A 92 5.40 8.78 7.84
C LYS A 92 4.91 7.34 7.80
N ALA A 93 4.53 6.85 6.62
CA ALA A 93 4.13 5.45 6.46
C ALA A 93 5.36 4.54 6.56
N ARG A 94 5.11 3.30 6.97
CA ARG A 94 6.15 2.26 7.00
C ARG A 94 5.96 1.36 5.78
N LEU A 95 6.97 1.33 4.92
CA LEU A 95 6.91 0.57 3.67
C LEU A 95 7.99 -0.51 3.59
N ASN A 96 8.67 -0.78 4.70
CA ASN A 96 9.81 -1.69 4.68
C ASN A 96 9.44 -3.08 4.16
N LEU A 97 10.29 -3.64 3.31
CA LEU A 97 10.13 -5.02 2.81
C LEU A 97 8.88 -5.24 1.98
N SER A 98 8.30 -4.19 1.43
CA SER A 98 7.09 -4.31 0.63
C SER A 98 7.37 -4.11 -0.84
N ASN A 99 6.43 -4.55 -1.67
CA ASN A 99 6.58 -4.54 -3.11
C ASN A 99 5.65 -3.50 -3.73
N PHE A 100 6.26 -2.49 -4.35
CA PHE A 100 5.54 -1.40 -5.02
C PHE A 100 5.83 -1.40 -6.52
N ARG A 101 5.99 -2.59 -7.11
CA ARG A 101 6.23 -2.68 -8.55
C ARG A 101 5.05 -2.12 -9.32
N ASN A 102 5.37 -1.31 -10.32
CA ASN A 102 4.38 -0.78 -11.26
C ASN A 102 3.28 0.04 -10.57
N CYS A 103 3.59 0.62 -9.42
CA CYS A 103 2.64 1.49 -8.72
C CYS A 103 2.68 2.90 -9.29
N LYS A 104 1.56 3.61 -9.16
CA LYS A 104 1.44 5.01 -9.58
C LYS A 104 1.46 5.90 -8.37
N PHE A 105 2.35 6.89 -8.36
CA PHE A 105 2.55 7.78 -7.21
C PHE A 105 2.40 9.27 -7.55
N ALA A 106 1.91 9.62 -8.74
CA ALA A 106 1.79 11.04 -9.10
C ALA A 106 0.95 11.78 -8.07
N GLY A 107 1.51 12.87 -7.52
CA GLY A 107 0.82 13.67 -6.53
C GLY A 107 0.74 13.06 -5.13
N ALA A 108 1.30 11.89 -4.91
CA ALA A 108 1.36 11.30 -3.58
C ALA A 108 2.38 12.04 -2.72
N ASP A 109 2.17 12.02 -1.42
CA ASP A 109 3.11 12.61 -0.47
C ASP A 109 3.81 11.48 0.28
N LEU A 110 5.12 11.32 -0.01
CA LEU A 110 5.94 10.25 0.56
C LEU A 110 6.93 10.78 1.60
N ARG A 111 6.73 11.98 2.14
CA ARG A 111 7.67 12.53 3.11
C ARG A 111 7.65 11.73 4.40
N GLY A 112 8.82 11.47 4.91
CA GLY A 112 8.98 10.77 6.20
C GLY A 112 8.71 9.29 6.15
N ILE A 113 8.58 8.67 4.97
CA ILE A 113 8.37 7.23 4.90
C ILE A 113 9.63 6.46 5.32
N ARG A 114 9.42 5.22 5.74
CA ARG A 114 10.48 4.27 5.98
C ARG A 114 10.33 3.14 4.99
N GLY A 115 11.26 3.08 4.00
CA GLY A 115 11.11 2.14 2.88
C GLY A 115 12.31 1.23 2.67
N LYS A 116 13.04 0.90 3.73
CA LYS A 116 14.21 0.03 3.58
C LYS A 116 13.79 -1.32 3.01
N TYR A 117 14.50 -1.75 1.97
CA TYR A 117 14.24 -3.01 1.26
C TYR A 117 12.90 -3.06 0.53
N ALA A 118 12.24 -1.92 0.33
CA ALA A 118 11.07 -1.87 -0.54
C ALA A 118 11.49 -1.94 -2.01
N ILE A 119 10.65 -2.49 -2.85
CA ILE A 119 10.91 -2.63 -4.28
C ILE A 119 10.05 -1.64 -5.05
N TRP A 120 10.69 -0.79 -5.85
CA TRP A 120 10.03 0.30 -6.56
C TRP A 120 10.08 0.13 -8.08
N GLN A 121 10.46 -1.03 -8.57
CA GLN A 121 10.63 -1.24 -10.00
C GLN A 121 9.35 -0.91 -10.77
N GLY A 122 9.47 -0.07 -11.80
CA GLY A 122 8.34 0.29 -12.64
C GLY A 122 7.39 1.31 -12.03
N SER A 123 7.64 1.78 -10.80
CA SER A 123 6.81 2.82 -10.20
C SER A 123 7.34 4.20 -10.62
N ASP A 124 6.46 5.20 -10.63
CA ASP A 124 6.82 6.56 -10.97
C ASP A 124 7.02 7.43 -9.72
N TRP A 125 7.79 6.91 -8.77
CA TRP A 125 8.03 7.57 -7.48
C TRP A 125 8.49 9.02 -7.62
N TRP A 126 9.16 9.38 -8.72
CA TRP A 126 9.68 10.73 -8.93
C TRP A 126 8.58 11.78 -9.15
N ASN A 127 7.35 11.34 -9.36
CA ASN A 127 6.19 12.25 -9.51
C ASN A 127 5.52 12.52 -8.16
N ALA A 128 6.05 12.00 -7.08
CA ALA A 128 5.54 12.23 -5.73
C ALA A 128 6.32 13.34 -5.03
N THR A 129 5.80 13.81 -3.90
CA THR A 129 6.52 14.71 -3.02
C THR A 129 7.43 13.88 -2.12
N LEU A 130 8.72 14.22 -2.08
CA LEU A 130 9.75 13.40 -1.44
C LEU A 130 10.61 14.25 -0.52
N ASP A 131 11.13 13.61 0.54
CA ASP A 131 12.26 14.18 1.27
C ASP A 131 13.52 14.09 0.41
N GLU A 132 14.46 15.01 0.62
CA GLU A 132 15.69 15.04 -0.14
C GLU A 132 16.46 13.70 -0.02
N GLY A 133 16.55 13.16 1.19
CA GLY A 133 17.25 11.90 1.39
C GLY A 133 16.59 10.73 0.68
N LEU A 134 15.27 10.70 0.69
CA LEU A 134 14.51 9.66 -0.03
C LEU A 134 14.73 9.78 -1.53
N GLU A 135 14.68 10.99 -2.05
CA GLU A 135 14.89 11.21 -3.48
C GLU A 135 16.25 10.71 -3.91
N LYS A 136 17.29 11.01 -3.13
CA LYS A 136 18.65 10.54 -3.44
C LYS A 136 18.73 9.02 -3.43
N ALA A 137 18.13 8.39 -2.42
CA ALA A 137 18.18 6.94 -2.29
C ALA A 137 17.46 6.25 -3.45
N LEU A 138 16.28 6.74 -3.82
CA LEU A 138 15.51 6.15 -4.92
C LEU A 138 16.19 6.39 -6.27
N THR A 139 16.76 7.58 -6.47
CA THR A 139 17.48 7.87 -7.71
C THR A 139 18.67 6.93 -7.90
N LYS A 140 19.34 6.59 -6.81
CA LYS A 140 20.51 5.71 -6.87
C LYS A 140 20.12 4.28 -7.21
N LYS A 141 19.07 3.76 -6.60
CA LYS A 141 18.73 2.35 -6.73
C LYS A 141 17.65 2.08 -7.79
N TRP A 142 16.72 3.00 -7.95
CA TRP A 142 15.59 2.85 -8.85
C TRP A 142 15.45 4.07 -9.75
N PRO A 143 16.47 4.39 -10.56
CA PRO A 143 16.46 5.62 -11.34
C PRO A 143 15.26 5.65 -12.29
N ARG A 144 14.75 6.86 -12.48
CA ARG A 144 13.67 7.03 -13.45
C ARG A 144 14.23 6.81 -14.86
N PRO A 145 13.41 6.26 -15.75
CA PRO A 145 13.86 6.07 -17.13
C PRO A 145 14.28 7.38 -17.77
N THR A 146 15.29 7.30 -18.61
CA THR A 146 15.74 8.46 -19.39
C THR A 146 15.01 8.47 -20.71
N ASP A 147 14.77 9.68 -21.22
CA ASP A 147 14.17 9.83 -22.54
C ASP A 147 15.26 9.70 -23.60
N GLU A 148 15.22 8.60 -24.33
CA GLU A 148 16.19 8.39 -25.43
C GLU A 148 15.51 7.80 -26.62
#